data_4632959f8ca07d77cbc514198e508856
#
_entry.id   4632959f8ca07d77cbc514198e508856
#
_cell.length_a   1.000
_cell.length_b   1.000
_cell.length_c   1.000
_cell.angle_alpha   90.00
_cell.angle_beta   90.00
_cell.angle_gamma   90.00
#
_symmetry.space_group_name_H-M   'P 1'
#
loop_
_entity.id
_entity.type
_entity.pdbx_description
1 polymer ?
#
loop_
_entity_poly.entity_id
_entity_poly.type
_entity_poly.pdbx_seq_one_letter_code
_entity_poly.pdbx_strand_id
1 'polypeptide(L)'
;MFNRRLKVVRLTSLGLIFTALTSSLVMSNWISPVKATMAYCQFSVAARQEKEALLQASLKGDEVAQRRYQGLLRSQAMELQQCRSRTWPQTQAIWLRLYPCDIQPGSLDEVLDRIVNRGYNEVYVDTFSNGQVLLPALSNPTVWPAVVRVPRGENVDLLAQVIQKGHERGLKVYAWMFTMNFGYSYVRRPERQLILAQNGKRQTSLDVIQDGSQVFIDPYNIQAKRDYYQLVQEVVRRRPDGVLFDYVRYPGQSGSDSIATSVKDLWIYSEAAKLAIEQRALNHKGLELIRRFVNQGYLSAGDIEAVDQLYPEEGEPLWQGRPKQPVPLPTEPLPTAAQKQPLLQWQLWQLSVAHALQGIIDFLAVATLPVQQQGISAGAVFFPEANAAVGQGYDSRLQPWDRFPSSLEWHSMSYATCGDTSCIVAEVQRVLKYASPGTKVSPVLAGVWGQSISNRPSLEAQMEAIHQATPQINSISHFAFSWQEPQSDNERKFCQIQPITRLQKSDRIP
;
A
#
# COMPACT_ATOMS: atom_id res chain seq x y z
N MET A 1 -46.51 -19.52 46.51
CA MET A 1 -47.18 -19.19 47.78
C MET A 1 -47.11 -17.69 48.02
N PHE A 2 -48.30 -17.10 48.29
CA PHE A 2 -48.61 -15.75 48.75
C PHE A 2 -48.36 -14.56 47.79
N ASN A 3 -49.30 -14.17 47.12
CA ASN A 3 -50.49 -13.28 47.02
C ASN A 3 -50.60 -12.20 48.10
N ARG A 4 -50.76 -10.90 47.65
CA ARG A 4 -51.69 -9.85 48.15
C ARG A 4 -51.54 -8.60 47.32
N ARG A 5 -52.38 -8.27 46.42
CA ARG A 5 -53.69 -7.54 46.35
C ARG A 5 -53.72 -6.18 47.03
N LEU A 6 -53.90 -5.14 46.16
CA LEU A 6 -54.89 -4.05 46.14
C LEU A 6 -54.93 -3.01 47.28
N LYS A 7 -54.89 -1.71 46.89
CA LYS A 7 -56.02 -0.82 47.10
C LYS A 7 -55.98 0.40 46.19
N VAL A 8 -57.14 0.60 45.49
CA VAL A 8 -57.54 1.74 44.72
C VAL A 8 -58.12 2.79 45.71
N VAL A 9 -57.76 4.06 45.53
CA VAL A 9 -58.57 5.18 46.02
C VAL A 9 -58.78 6.18 44.88
N ARG A 10 -59.98 6.31 44.45
CA ARG A 10 -60.47 7.43 43.62
C ARG A 10 -60.77 8.63 44.51
N LEU A 11 -60.36 9.81 44.07
CA LEU A 11 -61.05 11.07 44.44
C LEU A 11 -61.03 12.01 43.23
N THR A 12 -62.21 12.42 42.87
CA THR A 12 -62.65 13.39 41.87
C THR A 12 -62.53 14.81 42.40
N SER A 13 -62.07 15.77 41.57
CA SER A 13 -62.76 17.08 41.39
C SER A 13 -62.01 18.01 40.44
N LEU A 14 -62.71 18.38 39.42
CA LEU A 14 -62.86 19.68 38.75
C LEU A 14 -61.70 20.65 38.59
N GLY A 15 -61.42 20.95 37.35
CA GLY A 15 -61.54 22.29 36.78
C GLY A 15 -60.27 23.11 36.68
N LEU A 16 -59.75 23.25 35.47
CA LEU A 16 -59.58 24.54 34.77
C LEU A 16 -58.76 24.34 33.50
N ILE A 17 -59.36 24.68 32.39
CA ILE A 17 -58.78 24.69 31.06
C ILE A 17 -57.81 25.88 30.98
N PHE A 18 -56.53 25.65 30.80
CA PHE A 18 -55.60 26.62 30.24
C PHE A 18 -54.94 25.99 29.00
N THR A 19 -55.40 26.41 27.84
CA THR A 19 -54.76 26.16 26.57
C THR A 19 -53.48 26.97 26.49
N ALA A 20 -52.33 26.33 26.77
CA ALA A 20 -51.02 26.85 26.41
C ALA A 20 -50.58 26.16 25.10
N LEU A 21 -50.68 26.86 23.98
CA LEU A 21 -50.01 26.54 22.74
C LEU A 21 -48.50 26.62 22.95
N THR A 22 -47.87 25.50 23.25
CA THR A 22 -46.41 25.35 23.15
C THR A 22 -46.11 24.94 21.71
N SER A 23 -45.78 25.92 20.89
CA SER A 23 -45.10 25.71 19.60
C SER A 23 -43.76 25.02 19.87
N SER A 24 -43.70 23.69 19.70
CA SER A 24 -42.47 22.93 19.64
C SER A 24 -41.75 23.34 18.36
N LEU A 25 -40.82 24.30 18.45
CA LEU A 25 -39.78 24.52 17.45
C LEU A 25 -38.90 23.27 17.42
N VAL A 26 -39.23 22.31 16.56
CA VAL A 26 -38.31 21.29 16.11
C VAL A 26 -37.24 22.04 15.31
N MET A 27 -36.16 22.45 15.96
CA MET A 27 -34.91 22.80 15.26
C MET A 27 -34.36 21.52 14.64
N SER A 28 -34.83 21.16 13.45
CA SER A 28 -34.14 20.29 12.55
C SER A 28 -32.81 20.99 12.24
N ASN A 29 -31.70 20.52 12.84
CA ASN A 29 -30.35 20.85 12.42
C ASN A 29 -30.18 20.34 10.98
N TRP A 30 -30.64 21.10 10.04
CA TRP A 30 -30.26 20.99 8.65
C TRP A 30 -28.79 21.48 8.59
N ILE A 31 -27.84 20.55 8.71
CA ILE A 31 -26.47 20.80 8.30
C ILE A 31 -26.56 21.12 6.83
N SER A 32 -26.45 22.41 6.51
CA SER A 32 -26.54 22.89 5.13
C SER A 32 -25.49 22.17 4.29
N PRO A 33 -25.85 21.59 3.15
CA PRO A 33 -24.87 20.89 2.28
C PRO A 33 -23.70 21.77 1.84
N VAL A 34 -23.84 23.10 1.91
CA VAL A 34 -22.78 24.09 1.66
C VAL A 34 -21.64 24.03 2.69
N LYS A 35 -21.90 23.75 3.98
CA LYS A 35 -20.85 23.60 4.99
C LYS A 35 -20.04 22.31 4.81
N ALA A 36 -20.67 21.23 4.37
CA ALA A 36 -19.98 19.96 4.10
C ALA A 36 -19.03 20.06 2.90
N THR A 37 -19.37 20.82 1.85
CA THR A 37 -18.51 21.02 0.67
C THR A 37 -17.26 21.83 1.00
N MET A 38 -17.34 22.84 1.86
CA MET A 38 -16.15 23.60 2.28
C MET A 38 -15.19 22.80 3.18
N ALA A 39 -15.66 21.83 3.94
CA ALA A 39 -14.84 21.05 4.84
C ALA A 39 -13.80 20.18 4.12
N TYR A 40 -14.09 19.73 2.90
CA TYR A 40 -13.23 18.84 2.12
C TYR A 40 -12.68 19.50 0.83
N CYS A 41 -12.73 20.82 0.70
CA CYS A 41 -12.21 21.56 -0.44
C CYS A 41 -12.79 21.15 -1.80
N GLN A 42 -14.06 20.71 -1.82
CA GLN A 42 -14.73 20.31 -3.06
C GLN A 42 -15.26 21.53 -3.82
N PHE A 43 -15.10 21.53 -5.14
CA PHE A 43 -15.65 22.60 -5.99
C PHE A 43 -17.17 22.45 -6.16
N SER A 44 -17.85 23.58 -6.31
CA SER A 44 -19.31 23.62 -6.53
C SER A 44 -19.70 22.93 -7.83
N VAL A 45 -20.96 22.49 -7.92
CA VAL A 45 -21.51 21.88 -9.15
C VAL A 45 -21.35 22.80 -10.35
N ALA A 46 -21.63 24.10 -10.20
CA ALA A 46 -21.49 25.08 -11.26
C ALA A 46 -20.03 25.21 -11.77
N ALA A 47 -19.06 25.30 -10.85
CA ALA A 47 -17.63 25.37 -11.22
C ALA A 47 -17.15 24.10 -11.94
N ARG A 48 -17.65 22.92 -11.56
CA ARG A 48 -17.35 21.65 -12.24
C ARG A 48 -17.93 21.59 -13.64
N GLN A 49 -19.19 22.00 -13.81
CA GLN A 49 -19.88 22.06 -15.12
C GLN A 49 -19.22 23.06 -16.07
N GLU A 50 -18.84 24.25 -15.57
CA GLU A 50 -18.10 25.23 -16.37
C GLU A 50 -16.77 24.66 -16.88
N LYS A 51 -16.00 24.01 -15.99
CA LYS A 51 -14.71 23.40 -16.35
C LYS A 51 -14.88 22.32 -17.42
N GLU A 52 -15.86 21.45 -17.26
CA GLU A 52 -16.17 20.39 -18.23
C GLU A 52 -16.58 20.95 -19.58
N ALA A 53 -17.46 21.98 -19.61
CA ALA A 53 -17.88 22.63 -20.85
C ALA A 53 -16.70 23.29 -21.59
N LEU A 54 -15.80 23.95 -20.86
CA LEU A 54 -14.59 24.55 -21.42
C LEU A 54 -13.62 23.51 -21.98
N LEU A 55 -13.43 22.38 -21.28
CA LEU A 55 -12.63 21.27 -21.77
C LEU A 55 -13.20 20.71 -23.08
N GLN A 56 -14.51 20.43 -23.14
CA GLN A 56 -15.17 19.89 -24.32
C GLN A 56 -15.11 20.85 -25.52
N ALA A 57 -15.27 22.16 -25.32
CA ALA A 57 -15.13 23.15 -26.36
C ALA A 57 -13.68 23.25 -26.86
N SER A 58 -12.70 23.24 -25.94
CA SER A 58 -11.27 23.23 -26.27
C SER A 58 -10.88 22.03 -27.14
N LEU A 59 -11.38 20.84 -26.81
CA LEU A 59 -11.13 19.61 -27.59
C LEU A 59 -11.74 19.64 -29.01
N LYS A 60 -12.76 20.48 -29.23
CA LYS A 60 -13.35 20.75 -30.55
C LYS A 60 -12.60 21.82 -31.33
N GLY A 61 -11.53 22.42 -30.78
CA GLY A 61 -10.68 23.39 -31.43
C GLY A 61 -11.05 24.86 -31.14
N ASP A 62 -11.89 25.12 -30.12
CA ASP A 62 -12.19 26.50 -29.70
C ASP A 62 -10.99 27.04 -28.86
N GLU A 63 -10.19 27.92 -29.48
CA GLU A 63 -9.03 28.52 -28.83
C GLU A 63 -9.39 29.46 -27.67
N VAL A 64 -10.58 30.09 -27.70
CA VAL A 64 -11.03 30.95 -26.60
C VAL A 64 -11.37 30.10 -25.39
N ALA A 65 -12.08 29.00 -25.60
CA ALA A 65 -12.39 28.04 -24.57
C ALA A 65 -11.09 27.41 -23.98
N GLN A 66 -10.10 27.13 -24.86
CA GLN A 66 -8.80 26.60 -24.41
C GLN A 66 -8.08 27.58 -23.47
N ARG A 67 -7.99 28.87 -23.82
CA ARG A 67 -7.37 29.88 -22.95
C ARG A 67 -8.12 30.06 -21.64
N ARG A 68 -9.45 30.06 -21.69
CA ARG A 68 -10.30 30.13 -20.47
C ARG A 68 -10.12 28.91 -19.58
N TYR A 69 -10.09 27.73 -20.16
CA TYR A 69 -9.86 26.47 -19.43
C TYR A 69 -8.52 26.50 -18.71
N GLN A 70 -7.43 26.86 -19.37
CA GLN A 70 -6.11 26.99 -18.75
C GLN A 70 -6.06 28.05 -17.64
N GLY A 71 -6.79 29.15 -17.80
CA GLY A 71 -6.95 30.16 -16.74
C GLY A 71 -7.68 29.63 -15.52
N LEU A 72 -8.76 28.86 -15.75
CA LEU A 72 -9.55 28.23 -14.71
C LEU A 72 -8.75 27.17 -13.93
N LEU A 73 -7.93 26.34 -14.60
CA LEU A 73 -7.07 25.36 -13.94
C LEU A 73 -6.13 26.05 -12.94
N ARG A 74 -5.45 27.12 -13.33
CA ARG A 74 -4.54 27.88 -12.44
C ARG A 74 -5.29 28.50 -11.26
N SER A 75 -6.45 29.10 -11.49
CA SER A 75 -7.27 29.70 -10.42
C SER A 75 -7.72 28.64 -9.40
N GLN A 76 -8.22 27.51 -9.88
CA GLN A 76 -8.69 26.42 -9.03
C GLN A 76 -7.53 25.71 -8.28
N ALA A 77 -6.33 25.62 -8.89
CA ALA A 77 -5.15 25.11 -8.22
C ALA A 77 -4.78 25.96 -6.98
N MET A 78 -4.80 27.31 -7.14
CA MET A 78 -4.55 28.22 -6.01
C MET A 78 -5.63 28.13 -4.94
N GLU A 79 -6.91 28.06 -5.33
CA GLU A 79 -8.03 27.91 -4.42
C GLU A 79 -7.94 26.62 -3.62
N LEU A 80 -7.64 25.48 -4.28
CA LEU A 80 -7.44 24.19 -3.63
C LEU A 80 -6.28 24.23 -2.63
N GLN A 81 -5.13 24.80 -3.02
CA GLN A 81 -3.97 24.94 -2.14
C GLN A 81 -4.32 25.80 -0.92
N GLN A 82 -5.00 26.93 -1.12
CA GLN A 82 -5.42 27.79 -0.02
C GLN A 82 -6.43 27.11 0.91
N CYS A 83 -7.38 26.36 0.36
CA CYS A 83 -8.33 25.58 1.15
C CYS A 83 -7.59 24.53 1.98
N ARG A 84 -6.72 23.71 1.37
CA ARG A 84 -5.99 22.64 2.06
C ARG A 84 -5.02 23.15 3.13
N SER A 85 -4.45 24.33 2.97
CA SER A 85 -3.60 24.93 4.01
C SER A 85 -4.35 25.34 5.27
N ARG A 86 -5.69 25.44 5.22
CA ARG A 86 -6.55 25.91 6.31
C ARG A 86 -7.50 24.85 6.85
N THR A 87 -7.60 23.70 6.18
CA THR A 87 -8.54 22.63 6.54
C THR A 87 -7.81 21.33 6.83
N TRP A 88 -8.42 20.50 7.64
CA TRP A 88 -7.98 19.12 7.83
C TRP A 88 -8.70 18.20 6.83
N PRO A 89 -8.01 17.18 6.28
CA PRO A 89 -6.56 16.99 6.27
C PRO A 89 -5.88 17.97 5.31
N GLN A 90 -4.62 18.34 5.57
CA GLN A 90 -3.82 19.17 4.67
C GLN A 90 -3.47 18.45 3.37
N THR A 91 -3.23 17.14 3.46
CA THR A 91 -3.06 16.25 2.31
C THR A 91 -4.23 15.30 2.22
N GLN A 92 -4.93 15.35 1.09
CA GLN A 92 -5.94 14.37 0.71
C GLN A 92 -5.57 13.79 -0.65
N ALA A 93 -5.16 12.51 -0.66
CA ALA A 93 -4.67 11.85 -1.85
C ALA A 93 -5.64 10.76 -2.36
N ILE A 94 -5.52 10.40 -3.64
CA ILE A 94 -6.29 9.31 -4.24
C ILE A 94 -5.40 8.40 -5.07
N TRP A 95 -5.66 7.10 -5.02
CA TRP A 95 -4.97 6.07 -5.80
C TRP A 95 -5.63 5.92 -7.16
N LEU A 96 -4.84 6.02 -8.24
CA LEU A 96 -5.31 6.07 -9.62
C LEU A 96 -4.60 5.02 -10.48
N ARG A 97 -5.37 4.22 -11.23
CA ARG A 97 -4.86 3.42 -12.35
C ARG A 97 -5.09 4.13 -13.67
N LEU A 98 -4.07 4.06 -14.53
CA LEU A 98 -4.15 4.51 -15.91
C LEU A 98 -4.18 3.30 -16.84
N TYR A 99 -4.91 3.45 -17.93
CA TYR A 99 -5.18 2.39 -18.91
C TYR A 99 -4.71 2.80 -20.31
N PRO A 100 -4.56 1.86 -21.25
CA PRO A 100 -4.17 2.20 -22.63
C PRO A 100 -5.06 3.26 -23.29
N CYS A 101 -6.32 3.37 -22.89
CA CYS A 101 -7.26 4.36 -23.44
C CYS A 101 -7.04 5.78 -22.95
N ASP A 102 -6.27 5.96 -21.88
CA ASP A 102 -5.98 7.30 -21.33
C ASP A 102 -5.03 8.13 -22.21
N ILE A 103 -4.48 7.53 -23.28
CA ILE A 103 -3.76 8.28 -24.33
C ILE A 103 -4.69 9.11 -25.23
N GLN A 104 -6.00 8.90 -25.16
CA GLN A 104 -6.94 9.64 -25.99
C GLN A 104 -6.99 11.12 -25.55
N PRO A 105 -7.14 12.05 -26.54
CA PRO A 105 -7.22 13.47 -26.23
C PRO A 105 -8.32 13.78 -25.20
N GLY A 106 -7.95 14.50 -24.14
CA GLY A 106 -8.88 14.91 -23.08
C GLY A 106 -9.10 13.88 -21.96
N SER A 107 -8.76 12.59 -22.16
CA SER A 107 -9.00 11.55 -21.15
C SER A 107 -8.28 11.82 -19.82
N LEU A 108 -6.98 12.12 -19.86
CA LEU A 108 -6.23 12.51 -18.66
C LEU A 108 -6.75 13.80 -18.04
N ASP A 109 -7.15 14.77 -18.87
CA ASP A 109 -7.68 16.03 -18.38
C ASP A 109 -8.96 15.81 -17.57
N GLU A 110 -9.89 15.02 -18.11
CA GLU A 110 -11.15 14.69 -17.43
C GLU A 110 -10.92 13.98 -16.09
N VAL A 111 -10.05 12.97 -16.07
CA VAL A 111 -9.75 12.22 -14.84
C VAL A 111 -9.14 13.12 -13.76
N LEU A 112 -8.14 13.91 -14.11
CA LEU A 112 -7.48 14.82 -13.17
C LEU A 112 -8.40 15.95 -12.71
N ASP A 113 -9.29 16.44 -13.58
CA ASP A 113 -10.31 17.40 -13.21
C ASP A 113 -11.31 16.83 -12.20
N ARG A 114 -11.77 15.58 -12.37
CA ARG A 114 -12.63 14.89 -11.41
C ARG A 114 -11.95 14.75 -10.05
N ILE A 115 -10.65 14.43 -10.02
CA ILE A 115 -9.84 14.33 -8.81
C ILE A 115 -9.79 15.67 -8.07
N VAL A 116 -9.39 16.73 -8.75
CA VAL A 116 -9.30 18.08 -8.18
C VAL A 116 -10.68 18.58 -7.72
N ASN A 117 -11.74 18.32 -8.49
CA ASN A 117 -13.10 18.73 -8.17
C ASN A 117 -13.61 18.14 -6.84
N ARG A 118 -13.06 17.00 -6.39
CA ARG A 118 -13.35 16.38 -5.09
C ARG A 118 -12.40 16.82 -3.98
N GLY A 119 -11.56 17.82 -4.25
CA GLY A 119 -10.66 18.41 -3.26
C GLY A 119 -9.39 17.60 -3.01
N TYR A 120 -9.05 16.61 -3.81
CA TYR A 120 -7.75 15.93 -3.73
C TYR A 120 -6.63 16.85 -4.20
N ASN A 121 -5.52 16.88 -3.48
CA ASN A 121 -4.32 17.65 -3.82
C ASN A 121 -3.08 16.77 -4.07
N GLU A 122 -3.21 15.44 -3.91
CA GLU A 122 -2.20 14.47 -4.32
C GLU A 122 -2.86 13.30 -5.08
N VAL A 123 -2.13 12.70 -6.02
CA VAL A 123 -2.55 11.50 -6.74
C VAL A 123 -1.41 10.48 -6.79
N TYR A 124 -1.73 9.22 -6.48
CA TYR A 124 -0.80 8.10 -6.48
C TYR A 124 -1.09 7.22 -7.69
N VAL A 125 -0.26 7.36 -8.72
CA VAL A 125 -0.46 6.77 -10.04
C VAL A 125 0.17 5.38 -10.10
N ASP A 126 -0.62 4.36 -10.42
CA ASP A 126 -0.13 3.00 -10.68
C ASP A 126 0.87 3.01 -11.84
N THR A 127 2.15 3.01 -11.51
CA THR A 127 3.25 3.13 -12.45
C THR A 127 3.89 1.78 -12.76
N PHE A 128 3.89 0.88 -11.79
CA PHE A 128 4.34 -0.50 -11.97
C PHE A 128 3.52 -1.46 -11.14
N SER A 129 2.73 -2.29 -11.80
CA SER A 129 1.94 -3.36 -11.18
C SER A 129 1.68 -4.50 -12.17
N ASN A 130 1.33 -5.68 -11.66
CA ASN A 130 0.94 -6.86 -12.46
C ASN A 130 1.94 -7.20 -13.59
N GLY A 131 3.22 -6.87 -13.42
CA GLY A 131 4.26 -7.12 -14.40
C GLY A 131 4.22 -6.20 -15.63
N GLN A 132 3.66 -5.01 -15.51
CA GLN A 132 3.65 -3.97 -16.55
C GLN A 132 4.08 -2.63 -15.98
N VAL A 133 4.68 -1.78 -16.82
CA VAL A 133 5.18 -0.47 -16.43
C VAL A 133 4.57 0.63 -17.30
N LEU A 134 4.30 1.77 -16.68
CA LEU A 134 3.73 2.95 -17.33
C LEU A 134 4.82 3.79 -18.02
N LEU A 135 5.62 3.15 -18.87
CA LEU A 135 6.67 3.78 -19.68
C LEU A 135 6.34 3.60 -21.17
N PRO A 136 6.87 4.46 -22.08
CA PRO A 136 6.66 4.33 -23.51
C PRO A 136 7.23 3.02 -24.05
N ALA A 137 6.46 2.24 -24.81
CA ALA A 137 6.87 0.92 -25.24
C ALA A 137 8.16 0.91 -26.08
N LEU A 138 8.40 1.90 -26.95
CA LEU A 138 9.57 1.97 -27.81
C LEU A 138 10.86 2.40 -27.09
N SER A 139 10.75 3.14 -25.99
CA SER A 139 11.92 3.62 -25.24
C SER A 139 12.03 3.03 -23.83
N ASN A 140 11.29 1.96 -23.56
CA ASN A 140 11.34 1.25 -22.27
C ASN A 140 12.53 0.31 -22.20
N PRO A 141 13.59 0.63 -21.43
CA PRO A 141 14.77 -0.23 -21.32
C PRO A 141 14.60 -1.33 -20.27
N THR A 142 13.46 -1.38 -19.57
CA THR A 142 13.22 -2.34 -18.48
C THR A 142 12.82 -3.71 -19.03
N VAL A 143 12.87 -4.71 -18.17
CA VAL A 143 12.49 -6.09 -18.55
C VAL A 143 10.97 -6.30 -18.63
N TRP A 144 10.19 -5.36 -18.17
CA TRP A 144 8.72 -5.44 -18.17
C TRP A 144 8.10 -4.76 -19.38
N PRO A 145 7.02 -5.32 -19.94
CA PRO A 145 6.30 -4.67 -21.02
C PRO A 145 5.60 -3.39 -20.55
N ALA A 146 5.47 -2.44 -21.46
CA ALA A 146 4.69 -1.23 -21.22
C ALA A 146 3.19 -1.53 -21.03
N VAL A 147 2.49 -0.69 -20.26
CA VAL A 147 1.02 -0.72 -20.16
C VAL A 147 0.39 -0.37 -21.51
N VAL A 148 0.87 0.71 -22.16
CA VAL A 148 0.38 1.17 -23.45
C VAL A 148 1.15 0.47 -24.57
N ARG A 149 0.45 -0.40 -25.31
CA ARG A 149 1.02 -1.18 -26.43
C ARG A 149 0.12 -1.15 -27.67
N VAL A 150 -0.79 -0.17 -27.72
CA VAL A 150 -1.70 0.00 -28.84
C VAL A 150 -0.99 0.67 -30.04
N PRO A 151 -1.35 0.34 -31.28
CA PRO A 151 -0.80 1.01 -32.46
C PRO A 151 -0.91 2.55 -32.37
N ARG A 152 0.18 3.24 -32.71
CA ARG A 152 0.34 4.73 -32.60
C ARG A 152 0.37 5.27 -31.15
N GLY A 153 0.37 4.41 -30.13
CA GLY A 153 0.52 4.78 -28.73
C GLY A 153 1.88 4.41 -28.13
N GLU A 154 2.74 3.73 -28.89
CA GLU A 154 3.99 3.15 -28.40
C GLU A 154 5.01 4.17 -27.91
N ASN A 155 4.94 5.40 -28.44
CA ASN A 155 5.81 6.54 -28.04
C ASN A 155 5.20 7.42 -26.95
N VAL A 156 3.96 7.16 -26.52
CA VAL A 156 3.29 8.01 -25.55
C VAL A 156 3.85 7.74 -24.15
N ASP A 157 4.45 8.77 -23.56
CA ASP A 157 4.88 8.74 -22.15
C ASP A 157 3.73 9.19 -21.24
N LEU A 158 2.85 8.23 -20.93
CA LEU A 158 1.66 8.51 -20.13
C LEU A 158 2.02 8.93 -18.70
N LEU A 159 3.13 8.41 -18.13
CA LEU A 159 3.62 8.84 -16.82
C LEU A 159 4.07 10.31 -16.85
N ALA A 160 4.86 10.72 -17.83
CA ALA A 160 5.28 12.11 -17.97
C ALA A 160 4.07 13.04 -18.19
N GLN A 161 3.09 12.61 -18.99
CA GLN A 161 1.88 13.41 -19.23
C GLN A 161 1.03 13.60 -17.98
N VAL A 162 0.81 12.55 -17.17
CA VAL A 162 0.02 12.66 -15.94
C VAL A 162 0.72 13.53 -14.90
N ILE A 163 2.05 13.47 -14.81
CA ILE A 163 2.83 14.36 -13.94
C ILE A 163 2.65 15.82 -14.37
N GLN A 164 2.89 16.12 -15.65
CA GLN A 164 2.73 17.48 -16.17
C GLN A 164 1.31 18.03 -15.95
N LYS A 165 0.30 17.29 -16.39
CA LYS A 165 -1.11 17.71 -16.27
C LYS A 165 -1.60 17.78 -14.82
N GLY A 166 -1.05 16.95 -13.94
CA GLY A 166 -1.27 17.04 -12.51
C GLY A 166 -0.73 18.34 -11.93
N HIS A 167 0.51 18.69 -12.26
CA HIS A 167 1.13 19.96 -11.83
C HIS A 167 0.37 21.19 -12.33
N GLU A 168 -0.16 21.17 -13.57
CA GLU A 168 -1.02 22.25 -14.10
C GLU A 168 -2.27 22.50 -13.24
N ARG A 169 -2.70 21.50 -12.46
CA ARG A 169 -3.85 21.51 -11.54
C ARG A 169 -3.48 21.70 -10.07
N GLY A 170 -2.20 21.89 -9.77
CA GLY A 170 -1.69 21.99 -8.40
C GLY A 170 -1.67 20.65 -7.64
N LEU A 171 -1.79 19.52 -8.33
CA LEU A 171 -1.63 18.21 -7.75
C LEU A 171 -0.15 17.85 -7.58
N LYS A 172 0.21 17.20 -6.47
CA LYS A 172 1.41 16.39 -6.41
C LYS A 172 1.11 15.01 -6.98
N VAL A 173 2.03 14.51 -7.79
CA VAL A 173 1.89 13.23 -8.49
C VAL A 173 2.97 12.27 -8.02
N TYR A 174 2.58 11.21 -7.32
CA TYR A 174 3.47 10.14 -6.86
C TYR A 174 3.37 8.93 -7.78
N ALA A 175 4.49 8.29 -8.03
CA ALA A 175 4.53 7.01 -8.72
C ALA A 175 4.30 5.87 -7.71
N TRP A 176 3.22 5.11 -7.85
CA TRP A 176 2.93 3.92 -7.05
C TRP A 176 3.48 2.68 -7.75
N MET A 177 4.32 1.91 -7.06
CA MET A 177 5.07 0.80 -7.64
C MET A 177 5.02 -0.43 -6.73
N PHE A 178 4.71 -1.60 -7.30
CA PHE A 178 4.87 -2.87 -6.61
C PHE A 178 6.37 -3.20 -6.49
N THR A 179 6.80 -3.65 -5.32
CA THR A 179 8.24 -3.80 -5.02
C THR A 179 8.71 -5.24 -5.17
N MET A 180 8.21 -6.17 -4.36
CA MET A 180 8.63 -7.58 -4.45
C MET A 180 7.71 -8.43 -5.35
N ASN A 181 6.56 -7.89 -5.74
CA ASN A 181 5.66 -8.52 -6.70
C ASN A 181 6.00 -8.05 -8.12
N PHE A 182 6.80 -8.83 -8.85
CA PHE A 182 7.26 -8.51 -10.21
C PHE A 182 6.25 -8.85 -11.30
N GLY A 183 5.18 -9.56 -10.94
CA GLY A 183 4.13 -9.96 -11.87
C GLY A 183 4.54 -11.05 -12.85
N TYR A 184 3.53 -11.70 -13.44
CA TYR A 184 3.74 -12.90 -14.28
C TYR A 184 4.60 -12.68 -15.51
N SER A 185 4.59 -11.48 -16.11
CA SER A 185 5.40 -11.20 -17.30
C SER A 185 6.90 -11.41 -17.08
N TYR A 186 7.38 -11.21 -15.85
CA TYR A 186 8.78 -11.36 -15.49
C TYR A 186 9.27 -12.81 -15.63
N VAL A 187 8.47 -13.79 -15.23
CA VAL A 187 8.85 -15.22 -15.25
C VAL A 187 8.59 -15.92 -16.58
N ARG A 188 8.06 -15.21 -17.57
CA ARG A 188 7.96 -15.76 -18.95
C ARG A 188 9.31 -16.02 -19.59
N ARG A 189 10.37 -15.41 -19.03
CA ARG A 189 11.76 -15.70 -19.42
C ARG A 189 12.29 -16.83 -18.54
N PRO A 190 12.68 -18.00 -19.12
CA PRO A 190 13.08 -19.18 -18.33
C PRO A 190 14.18 -18.89 -17.30
N GLU A 191 15.15 -18.05 -17.64
CA GLU A 191 16.23 -17.65 -16.77
C GLU A 191 15.78 -16.87 -15.52
N ARG A 192 14.57 -16.32 -15.54
CA ARG A 192 13.98 -15.56 -14.42
C ARG A 192 13.23 -16.44 -13.42
N GLN A 193 12.92 -17.68 -13.75
CA GLN A 193 12.22 -18.59 -12.84
C GLN A 193 13.04 -18.93 -11.60
N LEU A 194 14.37 -18.95 -11.71
CA LEU A 194 15.30 -19.15 -10.60
C LEU A 194 15.40 -17.95 -9.63
N ILE A 195 14.75 -16.83 -9.96
CA ILE A 195 14.75 -15.59 -9.17
C ILE A 195 13.57 -15.54 -8.19
N LEU A 196 12.66 -16.49 -8.26
CA LEU A 196 11.48 -16.50 -7.41
C LEU A 196 11.81 -16.83 -5.95
N ALA A 197 11.09 -16.20 -5.04
CA ALA A 197 11.05 -16.63 -3.65
C ALA A 197 10.47 -18.05 -3.57
N GLN A 198 11.11 -18.91 -2.80
CA GLN A 198 10.70 -20.28 -2.58
C GLN A 198 10.60 -20.57 -1.09
N ASN A 199 9.55 -21.30 -0.67
CA ASN A 199 9.42 -21.80 0.70
C ASN A 199 10.02 -23.21 0.87
N GLY A 200 10.06 -23.71 2.10
CA GLY A 200 10.64 -25.02 2.38
C GLY A 200 9.78 -26.20 1.94
N LYS A 201 8.56 -25.97 1.46
CA LYS A 201 7.69 -26.94 0.80
C LYS A 201 7.96 -27.02 -0.70
N ARG A 202 9.00 -26.31 -1.19
CA ARG A 202 9.39 -26.16 -2.62
C ARG A 202 8.35 -25.44 -3.47
N GLN A 203 7.54 -24.59 -2.86
CA GLN A 203 6.53 -23.82 -3.53
C GLN A 203 7.04 -22.40 -3.80
N THR A 204 6.66 -21.84 -4.92
CA THR A 204 6.77 -20.41 -5.25
C THR A 204 5.42 -19.72 -5.07
N SER A 205 5.36 -18.41 -5.27
CA SER A 205 4.08 -17.69 -5.27
C SER A 205 3.12 -18.19 -6.37
N LEU A 206 3.64 -18.74 -7.47
CA LEU A 206 2.82 -19.33 -8.54
C LEU A 206 2.05 -20.57 -8.10
N ASP A 207 2.55 -21.26 -7.07
CA ASP A 207 1.92 -22.48 -6.55
C ASP A 207 0.87 -22.19 -5.48
N VAL A 208 0.98 -21.05 -4.79
CA VAL A 208 0.14 -20.77 -3.59
C VAL A 208 -0.83 -19.63 -3.77
N ILE A 209 -0.63 -18.75 -4.77
CA ILE A 209 -1.51 -17.61 -5.04
C ILE A 209 -2.37 -17.92 -6.25
N GLN A 210 -3.70 -17.89 -6.07
CA GLN A 210 -4.65 -18.15 -7.17
C GLN A 210 -4.65 -17.05 -8.24
N ASP A 211 -4.29 -15.81 -7.84
CA ASP A 211 -4.11 -14.70 -8.77
C ASP A 211 -2.75 -14.79 -9.48
N GLY A 212 -2.73 -15.41 -10.65
CA GLY A 212 -1.53 -15.59 -11.48
C GLY A 212 -0.84 -14.27 -11.90
N SER A 213 -1.40 -13.10 -11.58
CA SER A 213 -0.73 -11.82 -11.81
C SER A 213 0.36 -11.52 -10.78
N GLN A 214 0.33 -12.20 -9.62
CA GLN A 214 1.25 -11.95 -8.51
C GLN A 214 2.41 -12.96 -8.52
N VAL A 215 3.61 -12.44 -8.72
CA VAL A 215 4.85 -13.24 -8.73
C VAL A 215 5.91 -12.57 -7.85
N PHE A 216 6.25 -13.21 -6.75
CA PHE A 216 7.17 -12.68 -5.76
C PHE A 216 8.60 -13.19 -5.98
N ILE A 217 9.54 -12.26 -5.94
CA ILE A 217 10.98 -12.54 -6.12
C ILE A 217 11.68 -12.81 -4.80
N ASP A 218 12.84 -13.49 -4.90
CA ASP A 218 13.79 -13.59 -3.81
C ASP A 218 14.52 -12.26 -3.59
N PRO A 219 14.34 -11.61 -2.42
CA PRO A 219 14.96 -10.32 -2.15
C PRO A 219 16.49 -10.37 -2.05
N TYR A 220 17.09 -11.55 -1.94
CA TYR A 220 18.52 -11.73 -1.94
C TYR A 220 19.11 -11.82 -3.35
N ASN A 221 18.27 -12.07 -4.36
CA ASN A 221 18.75 -12.24 -5.73
C ASN A 221 19.25 -10.92 -6.33
N ILE A 222 20.52 -10.92 -6.78
CA ILE A 222 21.17 -9.72 -7.30
C ILE A 222 20.58 -9.24 -8.63
N GLN A 223 20.10 -10.17 -9.47
CA GLN A 223 19.48 -9.80 -10.73
C GLN A 223 18.11 -9.12 -10.51
N ALA A 224 17.31 -9.61 -9.56
CA ALA A 224 16.08 -8.95 -9.16
C ALA A 224 16.35 -7.52 -8.67
N LYS A 225 17.37 -7.33 -7.84
CA LYS A 225 17.78 -6.00 -7.35
C LYS A 225 18.19 -5.07 -8.50
N ARG A 226 18.96 -5.56 -9.47
CA ARG A 226 19.41 -4.77 -10.64
C ARG A 226 18.24 -4.38 -11.54
N ASP A 227 17.38 -5.32 -11.88
CA ASP A 227 16.21 -5.06 -12.73
C ASP A 227 15.28 -4.02 -12.08
N TYR A 228 15.02 -4.16 -10.78
CA TYR A 228 14.14 -3.23 -10.06
C TYR A 228 14.79 -1.84 -9.89
N TYR A 229 16.08 -1.78 -9.59
CA TYR A 229 16.83 -0.53 -9.53
C TYR A 229 16.75 0.25 -10.85
N GLN A 230 16.95 -0.44 -11.99
CA GLN A 230 16.79 0.17 -13.32
C GLN A 230 15.38 0.68 -13.56
N LEU A 231 14.36 -0.08 -13.16
CA LEU A 231 12.97 0.34 -13.27
C LEU A 231 12.70 1.64 -12.49
N VAL A 232 13.14 1.71 -11.23
CA VAL A 232 12.97 2.91 -10.40
C VAL A 232 13.71 4.09 -11.00
N GLN A 233 14.93 3.90 -11.51
CA GLN A 233 15.68 4.97 -12.20
C GLN A 233 14.90 5.55 -13.39
N GLU A 234 14.26 4.70 -14.21
CA GLU A 234 13.46 5.16 -15.34
C GLU A 234 12.23 5.96 -14.91
N VAL A 235 11.57 5.53 -13.84
CA VAL A 235 10.43 6.25 -13.27
C VAL A 235 10.85 7.63 -12.74
N VAL A 236 11.92 7.67 -11.95
CA VAL A 236 12.43 8.89 -11.31
C VAL A 236 12.91 9.93 -12.33
N ARG A 237 13.39 9.51 -13.51
CA ARG A 237 13.73 10.43 -14.63
C ARG A 237 12.55 11.31 -15.09
N ARG A 238 11.30 10.87 -14.87
CA ARG A 238 10.09 11.67 -15.17
C ARG A 238 9.77 12.69 -14.07
N ARG A 239 10.53 12.71 -12.99
CA ARG A 239 10.42 13.65 -11.87
C ARG A 239 9.03 13.68 -11.22
N PRO A 240 8.48 12.52 -10.77
CA PRO A 240 7.31 12.54 -9.90
C PRO A 240 7.66 13.26 -8.59
N ASP A 241 6.66 13.75 -7.86
CA ASP A 241 6.86 14.39 -6.55
C ASP A 241 7.26 13.37 -5.47
N GLY A 242 6.97 12.09 -5.68
CA GLY A 242 7.36 11.00 -4.81
C GLY A 242 7.20 9.63 -5.46
N VAL A 243 7.73 8.61 -4.77
CA VAL A 243 7.57 7.20 -5.14
C VAL A 243 7.06 6.42 -3.94
N LEU A 244 5.96 5.67 -4.12
CA LEU A 244 5.39 4.78 -3.11
C LEU A 244 5.71 3.33 -3.45
N PHE A 245 6.39 2.66 -2.54
CA PHE A 245 6.78 1.25 -2.63
C PHE A 245 5.73 0.38 -1.94
N ASP A 246 4.92 -0.32 -2.72
CA ASP A 246 3.93 -1.28 -2.25
C ASP A 246 4.43 -2.72 -2.41
N TYR A 247 3.79 -3.69 -1.80
CA TYR A 247 4.23 -5.10 -1.80
C TYR A 247 5.67 -5.29 -1.29
N VAL A 248 6.09 -4.49 -0.32
CA VAL A 248 7.37 -4.64 0.39
C VAL A 248 7.21 -5.77 1.42
N ARG A 249 7.00 -6.99 0.92
CA ARG A 249 6.65 -8.18 1.71
C ARG A 249 6.71 -9.45 0.89
N TYR A 250 6.63 -10.59 1.55
CA TYR A 250 6.35 -11.88 0.91
C TYR A 250 4.85 -12.04 0.56
N PRO A 251 4.48 -13.08 -0.21
CA PRO A 251 3.08 -13.35 -0.52
C PRO A 251 2.27 -13.62 0.76
N GLY A 252 1.09 -13.00 0.86
CA GLY A 252 0.11 -13.35 1.88
C GLY A 252 -0.55 -14.68 1.55
N GLN A 253 -0.70 -15.55 2.52
CA GLN A 253 -1.42 -16.80 2.39
C GLN A 253 -2.74 -16.75 3.18
N SER A 254 -3.61 -17.73 3.00
CA SER A 254 -4.93 -17.80 3.64
C SER A 254 -5.07 -19.07 4.49
N GLY A 255 -6.08 -19.10 5.36
CA GLY A 255 -6.36 -20.23 6.23
C GLY A 255 -5.22 -20.52 7.20
N SER A 256 -4.87 -21.78 7.40
CA SER A 256 -3.79 -22.22 8.30
C SER A 256 -2.42 -21.69 7.86
N ASP A 257 -2.20 -21.53 6.57
CA ASP A 257 -0.93 -21.08 6.02
C ASP A 257 -0.74 -19.55 6.14
N SER A 258 -1.76 -18.81 6.62
CA SER A 258 -1.63 -17.37 6.90
C SER A 258 -0.63 -17.06 8.02
N ILE A 259 -0.25 -18.05 8.81
CA ILE A 259 0.72 -17.94 9.90
C ILE A 259 1.90 -18.88 9.63
N ALA A 260 3.10 -18.33 9.50
CA ALA A 260 4.33 -19.10 9.41
C ALA A 260 4.75 -19.56 10.80
N THR A 261 4.70 -20.86 11.05
CA THR A 261 5.01 -21.48 12.37
C THR A 261 6.28 -22.32 12.37
N SER A 262 6.83 -22.59 11.19
CA SER A 262 8.04 -23.38 11.01
C SER A 262 8.97 -22.74 9.98
N VAL A 263 10.25 -23.11 10.01
CA VAL A 263 11.21 -22.63 9.02
C VAL A 263 10.80 -23.02 7.59
N LYS A 264 10.06 -24.12 7.42
CA LYS A 264 9.54 -24.55 6.11
C LYS A 264 8.48 -23.64 5.52
N ASP A 265 7.84 -22.81 6.33
CA ASP A 265 6.85 -21.84 5.87
C ASP A 265 7.48 -20.53 5.38
N LEU A 266 8.77 -20.31 5.69
CA LEU A 266 9.49 -19.09 5.31
C LEU A 266 9.95 -19.14 3.84
N TRP A 267 9.96 -17.98 3.19
CA TRP A 267 10.36 -17.79 1.79
C TRP A 267 11.89 -17.59 1.63
N ILE A 268 12.68 -18.47 2.22
CA ILE A 268 14.16 -18.38 2.28
C ILE A 268 14.85 -19.58 1.64
N TYR A 269 14.16 -20.33 0.77
CA TYR A 269 14.65 -21.58 0.19
C TYR A 269 15.13 -21.47 -1.25
N SER A 270 15.03 -20.32 -1.89
CA SER A 270 15.72 -20.01 -3.14
C SER A 270 17.24 -20.04 -2.95
N GLU A 271 17.98 -20.24 -4.02
CA GLU A 271 19.44 -20.42 -3.95
C GLU A 271 20.14 -19.21 -3.29
N ALA A 272 19.81 -17.96 -3.73
CA ALA A 272 20.42 -16.77 -3.18
C ALA A 272 20.10 -16.57 -1.68
N ALA A 273 18.86 -16.83 -1.26
CA ALA A 273 18.48 -16.74 0.14
C ALA A 273 19.18 -17.79 1.00
N LYS A 274 19.35 -19.04 0.50
CA LYS A 274 20.10 -20.09 1.21
C LYS A 274 21.57 -19.72 1.37
N LEU A 275 22.22 -19.28 0.31
CA LEU A 275 23.60 -18.81 0.39
C LEU A 275 23.76 -17.68 1.41
N ALA A 276 22.84 -16.74 1.39
CA ALA A 276 22.89 -15.59 2.30
C ALA A 276 22.63 -15.97 3.78
N ILE A 277 21.79 -16.95 4.09
CA ILE A 277 21.63 -17.40 5.48
C ILE A 277 22.85 -18.19 5.97
N GLU A 278 23.48 -19.00 5.10
CA GLU A 278 24.72 -19.70 5.42
C GLU A 278 25.87 -18.72 5.74
N GLN A 279 25.96 -17.60 5.03
CA GLN A 279 26.95 -16.53 5.28
C GLN A 279 26.78 -15.82 6.64
N ARG A 280 25.68 -16.07 7.35
CA ARG A 280 25.50 -15.57 8.72
C ARG A 280 26.19 -16.42 9.78
N ALA A 281 26.67 -17.60 9.43
CA ALA A 281 27.50 -18.42 10.30
C ALA A 281 28.84 -17.73 10.60
N LEU A 282 29.33 -17.86 11.82
CA LEU A 282 30.60 -17.30 12.28
C LEU A 282 31.64 -18.37 12.58
N ASN A 283 31.25 -19.65 12.59
CA ASN A 283 32.13 -20.81 12.66
C ASN A 283 31.48 -22.01 11.93
N HIS A 284 32.25 -23.11 11.75
CA HIS A 284 31.77 -24.28 11.02
C HIS A 284 30.63 -25.00 11.72
N LYS A 285 30.64 -25.09 13.06
CA LYS A 285 29.50 -25.64 13.84
C LYS A 285 28.22 -24.85 13.56
N GLY A 286 28.27 -23.54 13.56
CA GLY A 286 27.15 -22.67 13.25
C GLY A 286 26.63 -22.88 11.82
N LEU A 287 27.53 -22.98 10.84
CA LEU A 287 27.19 -23.24 9.44
C LEU A 287 26.47 -24.58 9.27
N GLU A 288 27.02 -25.62 9.85
CA GLU A 288 26.44 -26.97 9.71
C GLU A 288 25.07 -27.10 10.41
N LEU A 289 24.89 -26.48 11.59
CA LEU A 289 23.58 -26.45 12.25
C LEU A 289 22.55 -25.64 11.46
N ILE A 290 22.92 -24.51 10.88
CA ILE A 290 22.04 -23.74 9.99
C ILE A 290 21.58 -24.61 8.82
N ARG A 291 22.51 -25.31 8.14
CA ARG A 291 22.23 -26.19 7.01
C ARG A 291 21.25 -27.31 7.39
N ARG A 292 21.52 -28.01 8.49
CA ARG A 292 20.66 -29.10 8.98
C ARG A 292 19.28 -28.59 9.32
N PHE A 293 19.17 -27.50 10.11
CA PHE A 293 17.91 -26.91 10.52
C PHE A 293 17.07 -26.48 9.30
N VAL A 294 17.66 -25.76 8.36
CA VAL A 294 16.95 -25.31 7.14
C VAL A 294 16.53 -26.53 6.30
N ASN A 295 17.41 -27.52 6.10
CA ASN A 295 17.10 -28.66 5.25
C ASN A 295 16.06 -29.62 5.86
N GLN A 296 16.12 -29.87 7.16
CA GLN A 296 15.22 -30.82 7.84
C GLN A 296 13.91 -30.14 8.31
N GLY A 297 13.98 -28.88 8.74
CA GLY A 297 12.88 -28.13 9.34
C GLY A 297 12.91 -28.13 10.86
N TYR A 298 13.81 -28.86 11.46
CA TYR A 298 14.04 -29.00 12.91
C TYR A 298 15.48 -29.35 13.20
N LEU A 299 15.87 -29.35 14.47
CA LEU A 299 17.18 -29.78 14.94
C LEU A 299 17.01 -30.89 15.95
N SER A 300 17.66 -32.05 15.79
CA SER A 300 17.70 -33.13 16.74
C SER A 300 18.94 -33.08 17.66
N ALA A 301 18.91 -33.76 18.79
CA ALA A 301 20.10 -33.92 19.63
C ALA A 301 21.23 -34.65 18.90
N GLY A 302 20.91 -35.64 18.06
CA GLY A 302 21.89 -36.36 17.24
C GLY A 302 22.56 -35.46 16.21
N ASP A 303 21.86 -34.43 15.69
CA ASP A 303 22.50 -33.43 14.80
C ASP A 303 23.56 -32.61 15.53
N ILE A 304 23.30 -32.23 16.78
CA ILE A 304 24.23 -31.46 17.59
C ILE A 304 25.47 -32.32 17.91
N GLU A 305 25.27 -33.59 18.34
CA GLU A 305 26.34 -34.51 18.60
C GLU A 305 27.23 -34.75 17.38
N ALA A 306 26.62 -34.96 16.21
CA ALA A 306 27.34 -35.17 14.97
C ALA A 306 28.17 -33.92 14.59
N VAL A 307 27.61 -32.73 14.81
CA VAL A 307 28.33 -31.46 14.52
C VAL A 307 29.47 -31.21 15.52
N ASP A 308 29.26 -31.54 16.81
CA ASP A 308 30.32 -31.45 17.82
C ASP A 308 31.46 -32.44 17.54
N GLN A 309 31.15 -33.62 16.97
CA GLN A 309 32.21 -34.60 16.52
C GLN A 309 32.93 -34.17 15.24
N LEU A 310 32.26 -33.48 14.30
CA LEU A 310 32.87 -32.98 13.06
C LEU A 310 33.87 -31.84 13.31
N TYR A 311 33.62 -31.02 14.33
CA TYR A 311 34.45 -29.85 14.63
C TYR A 311 34.82 -29.78 16.11
N PRO A 312 35.59 -30.77 16.65
CA PRO A 312 35.85 -30.89 18.07
C PRO A 312 36.68 -29.70 18.62
N GLU A 313 37.46 -29.08 17.77
CA GLU A 313 38.33 -27.94 18.13
C GLU A 313 37.56 -26.62 18.25
N GLU A 314 36.29 -26.54 17.73
CA GLU A 314 35.47 -25.34 17.84
C GLU A 314 34.67 -25.39 19.18
N GLY A 315 34.48 -24.22 19.75
CA GLY A 315 33.60 -24.05 20.89
C GLY A 315 32.08 -24.19 20.53
N GLU A 316 31.24 -23.37 21.14
CA GLU A 316 29.82 -23.33 20.82
C GLU A 316 29.57 -22.89 19.34
N PRO A 317 28.50 -23.38 18.68
CA PRO A 317 28.13 -22.95 17.36
C PRO A 317 27.80 -21.44 17.37
N LEU A 318 28.30 -20.68 16.38
CA LEU A 318 28.17 -19.22 16.33
C LEU A 318 27.56 -18.76 15.01
N TRP A 319 26.68 -17.76 15.10
CA TRP A 319 26.10 -17.03 13.96
C TRP A 319 25.75 -15.59 14.34
N GLN A 320 25.50 -14.74 13.37
CA GLN A 320 25.13 -13.35 13.56
C GLN A 320 23.88 -13.23 14.46
N GLY A 321 23.98 -12.42 15.51
CA GLY A 321 22.89 -12.18 16.45
C GLY A 321 22.72 -13.24 17.54
N ARG A 322 23.47 -14.35 17.51
CA ARG A 322 23.47 -15.32 18.62
C ARG A 322 24.18 -14.72 19.84
N PRO A 323 23.52 -14.61 21.01
CA PRO A 323 24.19 -14.14 22.21
C PRO A 323 25.28 -15.13 22.65
N LYS A 324 26.42 -14.60 23.07
CA LYS A 324 27.46 -15.45 23.68
C LYS A 324 26.90 -16.10 24.93
N GLN A 325 27.04 -17.43 25.00
CA GLN A 325 26.65 -18.17 26.19
C GLN A 325 27.69 -17.95 27.31
N PRO A 326 27.29 -17.89 28.57
CA PRO A 326 28.23 -17.92 29.69
C PRO A 326 29.13 -19.15 29.59
N VAL A 327 30.42 -18.95 29.79
CA VAL A 327 31.35 -20.10 29.91
C VAL A 327 30.98 -20.85 31.20
N PRO A 328 30.68 -22.17 31.14
CA PRO A 328 30.38 -22.94 32.33
C PRO A 328 31.57 -22.89 33.30
N LEU A 329 31.31 -22.87 34.58
CA LEU A 329 32.37 -22.98 35.59
C LEU A 329 33.10 -24.33 35.43
N PRO A 330 34.41 -24.40 35.70
CA PRO A 330 35.18 -25.64 35.57
C PRO A 330 34.62 -26.83 36.36
N THR A 331 33.77 -26.55 37.34
CA THR A 331 33.13 -27.57 38.20
C THR A 331 31.77 -28.03 37.71
N GLU A 332 31.20 -27.38 36.69
CA GLU A 332 29.90 -27.71 36.12
C GLU A 332 30.06 -28.67 34.94
N PRO A 333 29.26 -29.75 34.84
CA PRO A 333 29.25 -30.61 33.68
C PRO A 333 28.75 -29.83 32.46
N LEU A 334 29.41 -30.02 31.34
CA LEU A 334 28.96 -29.42 30.08
C LEU A 334 27.55 -29.93 29.73
N PRO A 335 26.64 -29.05 29.26
CA PRO A 335 25.29 -29.47 28.90
C PRO A 335 25.36 -30.45 27.72
N THR A 336 24.57 -31.52 27.82
CA THR A 336 24.43 -32.56 26.78
C THR A 336 23.76 -31.98 25.53
N ALA A 337 23.89 -32.63 24.38
CA ALA A 337 23.24 -32.24 23.15
C ALA A 337 21.69 -32.14 23.31
N ALA A 338 21.10 -33.08 24.08
CA ALA A 338 19.67 -33.04 24.38
C ALA A 338 19.26 -31.81 25.20
N GLN A 339 20.12 -31.36 26.12
CA GLN A 339 19.86 -30.14 26.92
C GLN A 339 20.07 -28.85 26.08
N LYS A 340 20.97 -28.85 25.12
CA LYS A 340 21.22 -27.71 24.20
C LYS A 340 20.15 -27.58 23.11
N GLN A 341 19.55 -28.67 22.68
CA GLN A 341 18.68 -28.78 21.50
C GLN A 341 17.51 -27.75 21.51
N PRO A 342 16.70 -27.61 22.57
CA PRO A 342 15.55 -26.69 22.52
C PRO A 342 15.96 -25.22 22.30
N LEU A 343 17.06 -24.80 22.97
CA LEU A 343 17.57 -23.44 22.85
C LEU A 343 18.14 -23.20 21.46
N LEU A 344 18.96 -24.13 20.91
CA LEU A 344 19.56 -24.00 19.59
C LEU A 344 18.48 -23.99 18.50
N GLN A 345 17.48 -24.85 18.60
CA GLN A 345 16.35 -24.85 17.66
C GLN A 345 15.59 -23.53 17.68
N TRP A 346 15.29 -23.00 18.87
CA TRP A 346 14.64 -21.69 19.02
C TRP A 346 15.49 -20.56 18.42
N GLN A 347 16.79 -20.52 18.69
CA GLN A 347 17.70 -19.51 18.18
C GLN A 347 17.86 -19.59 16.66
N LEU A 348 17.85 -20.79 16.07
CA LEU A 348 17.87 -20.99 14.61
C LEU A 348 16.54 -20.55 13.95
N TRP A 349 15.41 -20.80 14.63
CA TRP A 349 14.14 -20.25 14.19
C TRP A 349 14.17 -18.70 14.15
N GLN A 350 14.65 -18.07 15.23
CA GLN A 350 14.80 -16.60 15.27
C GLN A 350 15.76 -16.09 14.20
N LEU A 351 16.87 -16.75 13.95
CA LEU A 351 17.78 -16.42 12.86
C LEU A 351 17.07 -16.48 11.49
N SER A 352 16.29 -17.52 11.26
CA SER A 352 15.59 -17.74 9.99
C SER A 352 14.53 -16.67 9.74
N VAL A 353 13.76 -16.30 10.75
CA VAL A 353 12.80 -15.19 10.67
C VAL A 353 13.53 -13.86 10.45
N ALA A 354 14.56 -13.58 11.24
CA ALA A 354 15.35 -12.35 11.08
C ALA A 354 15.98 -12.27 9.69
N HIS A 355 16.42 -13.39 9.13
CA HIS A 355 16.93 -13.46 7.76
C HIS A 355 15.84 -13.10 6.75
N ALA A 356 14.65 -13.70 6.85
CA ALA A 356 13.54 -13.37 5.95
C ALA A 356 13.19 -11.87 5.98
N LEU A 357 13.08 -11.28 7.18
CA LEU A 357 12.78 -9.85 7.36
C LEU A 357 13.90 -8.96 6.82
N GLN A 358 15.16 -9.32 7.03
CA GLN A 358 16.32 -8.54 6.57
C GLN A 358 16.38 -8.45 5.04
N GLY A 359 16.03 -9.55 4.33
CA GLY A 359 15.97 -9.53 2.86
C GLY A 359 15.01 -8.48 2.33
N ILE A 360 13.83 -8.33 2.96
CA ILE A 360 12.84 -7.31 2.60
C ILE A 360 13.40 -5.90 2.82
N ILE A 361 14.03 -5.65 3.97
CA ILE A 361 14.60 -4.35 4.31
C ILE A 361 15.72 -3.98 3.35
N ASP A 362 16.63 -4.92 3.05
CA ASP A 362 17.74 -4.71 2.13
C ASP A 362 17.24 -4.46 0.70
N PHE A 363 16.17 -5.13 0.28
CA PHE A 363 15.57 -4.89 -1.03
C PHE A 363 14.93 -3.50 -1.11
N LEU A 364 14.20 -3.09 -0.07
CA LEU A 364 13.63 -1.74 0.02
C LEU A 364 14.73 -0.66 -0.01
N ALA A 365 15.84 -0.88 0.68
CA ALA A 365 16.97 0.05 0.66
C ALA A 365 17.54 0.23 -0.76
N VAL A 366 17.69 -0.87 -1.53
CA VAL A 366 18.11 -0.79 -2.94
C VAL A 366 17.05 -0.08 -3.79
N ALA A 367 15.76 -0.36 -3.57
CA ALA A 367 14.66 0.26 -4.30
C ALA A 367 14.59 1.77 -4.09
N THR A 368 14.83 2.25 -2.87
CA THR A 368 14.74 3.67 -2.52
C THR A 368 15.95 4.49 -2.98
N LEU A 369 17.08 3.85 -3.25
CA LEU A 369 18.35 4.55 -3.57
C LEU A 369 18.23 5.55 -4.75
N PRO A 370 17.63 5.22 -5.91
CA PRO A 370 17.48 6.19 -7.01
C PRO A 370 16.62 7.41 -6.63
N VAL A 371 15.60 7.18 -5.78
CA VAL A 371 14.68 8.24 -5.31
C VAL A 371 15.43 9.22 -4.40
N GLN A 372 16.20 8.68 -3.44
CA GLN A 372 17.03 9.46 -2.52
C GLN A 372 18.11 10.28 -3.25
N GLN A 373 18.75 9.69 -4.26
CA GLN A 373 19.76 10.37 -5.08
C GLN A 373 19.21 11.60 -5.83
N GLN A 374 17.90 11.61 -6.11
CA GLN A 374 17.24 12.74 -6.78
C GLN A 374 16.57 13.72 -5.79
N GLY A 375 16.63 13.46 -4.48
CA GLY A 375 15.96 14.28 -3.48
C GLY A 375 14.44 14.25 -3.54
N ILE A 376 13.86 13.18 -4.10
CA ILE A 376 12.41 12.98 -4.25
C ILE A 376 11.88 12.24 -3.02
N SER A 377 10.64 12.51 -2.60
CA SER A 377 10.00 11.80 -1.49
C SER A 377 9.84 10.31 -1.78
N ALA A 378 10.08 9.48 -0.78
CA ALA A 378 9.84 8.04 -0.86
C ALA A 378 8.91 7.60 0.26
N GLY A 379 7.98 6.70 -0.03
CA GLY A 379 7.07 6.12 0.97
C GLY A 379 6.94 4.62 0.82
N ALA A 380 6.57 3.93 1.89
CA ALA A 380 6.28 2.51 1.90
C ALA A 380 4.83 2.25 2.28
N VAL A 381 4.19 1.32 1.56
CA VAL A 381 2.79 0.92 1.76
C VAL A 381 2.75 -0.43 2.46
N PHE A 382 1.92 -0.56 3.49
CA PHE A 382 1.90 -1.78 4.30
C PHE A 382 0.56 -2.00 5.01
N PHE A 383 0.33 -3.25 5.40
CA PHE A 383 -0.78 -3.62 6.28
C PHE A 383 -0.38 -3.46 7.74
N PRO A 384 -1.16 -2.78 8.58
CA PRO A 384 -0.82 -2.58 10.00
C PRO A 384 -0.57 -3.87 10.79
N GLU A 385 -1.26 -4.97 10.44
CA GLU A 385 -1.14 -6.27 11.10
C GLU A 385 -0.05 -7.18 10.51
N ALA A 386 0.54 -6.85 9.35
CA ALA A 386 1.43 -7.78 8.62
C ALA A 386 2.82 -7.99 9.23
N ASN A 387 3.15 -7.29 10.34
CA ASN A 387 4.31 -7.55 11.18
C ASN A 387 3.96 -8.32 12.45
N ALA A 388 2.72 -8.81 12.58
CA ALA A 388 2.26 -9.40 13.82
C ALA A 388 2.91 -10.77 14.09
N ALA A 389 3.33 -10.97 15.34
CA ALA A 389 3.52 -12.32 15.90
C ALA A 389 2.17 -12.88 16.31
N VAL A 390 1.87 -14.12 15.91
CA VAL A 390 0.61 -14.80 16.21
C VAL A 390 0.93 -16.15 16.86
N GLY A 391 0.69 -16.26 18.15
CA GLY A 391 1.15 -17.41 18.93
C GLY A 391 2.68 -17.51 18.90
N GLN A 392 3.20 -18.65 18.44
CA GLN A 392 4.64 -18.87 18.25
C GLN A 392 5.13 -18.57 16.81
N GLY A 393 4.24 -18.15 15.92
CA GLY A 393 4.51 -17.86 14.52
C GLY A 393 4.39 -16.38 14.18
N TYR A 394 4.43 -16.09 12.88
CA TYR A 394 4.36 -14.76 12.33
C TYR A 394 3.38 -14.72 11.15
N ASP A 395 2.77 -13.58 10.91
CA ASP A 395 1.98 -13.36 9.68
C ASP A 395 2.81 -13.76 8.44
N SER A 396 2.21 -14.54 7.53
CA SER A 396 2.92 -15.11 6.37
C SER A 396 3.54 -14.05 5.44
N ARG A 397 3.02 -12.81 5.46
CA ARG A 397 3.57 -11.68 4.69
C ARG A 397 4.93 -11.24 5.19
N LEU A 398 5.25 -11.47 6.47
CA LEU A 398 6.51 -11.08 7.12
C LEU A 398 6.90 -9.64 6.78
N GLN A 399 5.95 -8.70 6.84
CA GLN A 399 6.18 -7.30 6.46
C GLN A 399 6.72 -6.48 7.64
N PRO A 400 8.04 -6.20 7.73
CA PRO A 400 8.65 -5.57 8.90
C PRO A 400 8.53 -4.05 8.86
N TRP A 401 7.31 -3.52 8.67
CA TRP A 401 7.08 -2.10 8.49
C TRP A 401 7.50 -1.26 9.71
N ASP A 402 7.44 -1.83 10.91
CA ASP A 402 7.93 -1.24 12.16
C ASP A 402 9.45 -1.00 12.18
N ARG A 403 10.17 -1.56 11.19
CA ARG A 403 11.61 -1.38 10.97
C ARG A 403 11.94 -0.57 9.71
N PHE A 404 10.93 -0.08 9.01
CA PHE A 404 11.17 0.80 7.87
C PHE A 404 11.77 2.12 8.33
N PRO A 405 12.72 2.70 7.55
CA PRO A 405 13.33 3.98 7.89
C PRO A 405 12.29 5.08 8.15
N SER A 406 12.51 5.88 9.18
CA SER A 406 11.66 7.05 9.50
C SER A 406 11.75 8.16 8.45
N SER A 407 12.74 8.11 7.56
CA SER A 407 12.85 8.99 6.40
C SER A 407 11.86 8.66 5.28
N LEU A 408 11.21 7.50 5.33
CA LEU A 408 10.12 7.14 4.42
C LEU A 408 8.78 7.62 4.96
N GLU A 409 7.89 8.01 4.06
CA GLU A 409 6.48 8.20 4.38
C GLU A 409 5.84 6.82 4.62
N TRP A 410 5.07 6.69 5.69
CA TRP A 410 4.41 5.44 6.06
C TRP A 410 2.95 5.46 5.64
N HIS A 411 2.61 4.68 4.63
CA HIS A 411 1.25 4.57 4.09
C HIS A 411 0.60 3.27 4.58
N SER A 412 -0.10 3.35 5.71
CA SER A 412 -0.77 2.18 6.32
C SER A 412 -2.12 1.92 5.68
N MET A 413 -2.31 0.73 5.09
CA MET A 413 -3.60 0.27 4.57
C MET A 413 -4.55 -0.06 5.72
N SER A 414 -5.22 0.96 6.26
CA SER A 414 -6.16 0.85 7.38
C SER A 414 -7.53 0.44 6.83
N TYR A 415 -7.66 -0.85 6.51
CA TYR A 415 -8.79 -1.42 5.75
C TYR A 415 -9.72 -2.31 6.59
N ALA A 416 -9.66 -2.22 7.91
CA ALA A 416 -10.47 -3.03 8.80
C ALA A 416 -11.97 -3.04 8.45
N THR A 417 -12.64 -4.16 8.71
CA THR A 417 -14.03 -4.45 8.29
C THR A 417 -14.93 -4.82 9.45
N CYS A 418 -14.83 -4.11 10.58
CA CYS A 418 -15.64 -4.38 11.77
C CYS A 418 -17.02 -3.72 11.77
N GLY A 419 -17.36 -2.96 10.74
CA GLY A 419 -18.67 -2.30 10.61
C GLY A 419 -18.75 -0.91 11.22
N ASP A 420 -17.78 -0.50 12.02
CA ASP A 420 -17.70 0.83 12.65
C ASP A 420 -16.30 1.43 12.48
N THR A 421 -16.04 2.60 13.06
CA THR A 421 -14.77 3.31 12.89
C THR A 421 -13.67 2.87 13.87
N SER A 422 -14.01 2.13 14.91
CA SER A 422 -13.08 1.83 16.03
C SER A 422 -11.89 1.00 15.59
N CYS A 423 -12.12 -0.01 14.73
CA CYS A 423 -11.05 -0.87 14.26
C CYS A 423 -10.10 -0.14 13.30
N ILE A 424 -10.61 0.77 12.47
CA ILE A 424 -9.79 1.60 11.59
C ILE A 424 -8.92 2.57 12.43
N VAL A 425 -9.51 3.19 13.45
CA VAL A 425 -8.78 4.03 14.41
C VAL A 425 -7.71 3.20 15.14
N ALA A 426 -8.03 1.99 15.59
CA ALA A 426 -7.08 1.12 16.26
C ALA A 426 -5.88 0.74 15.34
N GLU A 427 -6.12 0.50 14.06
CA GLU A 427 -5.04 0.27 13.06
C GLU A 427 -4.12 1.49 12.94
N VAL A 428 -4.67 2.70 12.82
CA VAL A 428 -3.89 3.94 12.75
C VAL A 428 -3.09 4.17 14.04
N GLN A 429 -3.72 3.99 15.21
CA GLN A 429 -3.05 4.12 16.51
C GLN A 429 -1.93 3.10 16.69
N ARG A 430 -2.13 1.85 16.22
CA ARG A 430 -1.07 0.84 16.20
C ARG A 430 0.16 1.33 15.43
N VAL A 431 -0.04 1.88 14.23
CA VAL A 431 1.07 2.38 13.42
C VAL A 431 1.78 3.54 14.11
N LEU A 432 1.04 4.49 14.64
CA LEU A 432 1.59 5.64 15.36
C LEU A 432 2.43 5.25 16.59
N LYS A 433 2.09 4.14 17.24
CA LYS A 433 2.86 3.62 18.39
C LYS A 433 4.29 3.22 18.01
N TYR A 434 4.51 2.77 16.78
CA TYR A 434 5.82 2.35 16.25
C TYR A 434 6.53 3.46 15.48
N ALA A 435 5.82 4.49 15.06
CA ALA A 435 6.40 5.58 14.29
C ALA A 435 7.38 6.40 15.14
N SER A 436 8.62 6.52 14.67
CA SER A 436 9.61 7.39 15.30
C SER A 436 9.23 8.88 15.14
N PRO A 437 9.67 9.76 16.02
CA PRO A 437 9.45 11.20 15.86
C PRO A 437 9.90 11.69 14.47
N GLY A 438 9.03 12.43 13.78
CA GLY A 438 9.29 12.95 12.43
C GLY A 438 8.84 12.02 11.29
N THR A 439 8.45 10.77 11.57
CA THR A 439 7.87 9.90 10.53
C THR A 439 6.53 10.45 10.06
N LYS A 440 6.38 10.72 8.76
CA LYS A 440 5.10 11.09 8.15
C LYS A 440 4.24 9.84 8.00
N VAL A 441 3.17 9.75 8.79
CA VAL A 441 2.18 8.66 8.69
C VAL A 441 0.97 9.16 7.93
N SER A 442 0.60 8.45 6.85
CA SER A 442 -0.51 8.76 5.96
C SER A 442 -1.42 7.53 5.81
N PRO A 443 -2.48 7.39 6.62
CA PRO A 443 -3.41 6.27 6.49
C PRO A 443 -4.05 6.22 5.11
N VAL A 444 -4.14 5.00 4.56
CA VAL A 444 -4.88 4.69 3.35
C VAL A 444 -6.23 4.11 3.77
N LEU A 445 -7.32 4.74 3.37
CA LEU A 445 -8.68 4.34 3.71
C LEU A 445 -9.37 3.68 2.52
N ALA A 446 -10.08 2.59 2.76
CA ALA A 446 -10.94 1.95 1.79
C ALA A 446 -12.41 2.31 2.07
N GLY A 447 -13.12 2.81 1.07
CA GLY A 447 -14.51 3.23 1.22
C GLY A 447 -14.98 4.14 0.10
N VAL A 448 -16.19 4.64 0.21
CA VAL A 448 -16.77 5.63 -0.70
C VAL A 448 -17.38 6.78 0.08
N TRP A 449 -17.48 7.93 -0.57
CA TRP A 449 -18.13 9.10 0.01
C TRP A 449 -19.65 8.87 0.18
N GLY A 450 -20.20 9.34 1.31
CA GLY A 450 -21.63 9.40 1.57
C GLY A 450 -22.31 8.09 1.92
N GLN A 451 -21.64 6.94 1.86
CA GLN A 451 -22.25 5.64 2.17
C GLN A 451 -21.28 4.61 2.74
N SER A 452 -21.79 3.68 3.51
CA SER A 452 -21.05 2.50 3.97
C SER A 452 -20.97 1.46 2.86
N ILE A 453 -19.82 0.77 2.76
CA ILE A 453 -19.56 -0.30 1.77
C ILE A 453 -18.70 -1.41 2.36
N SER A 454 -19.01 -2.67 2.03
CA SER A 454 -18.20 -3.83 2.44
C SER A 454 -17.85 -3.83 3.93
N ASN A 455 -18.87 -3.61 4.77
CA ASN A 455 -18.75 -3.53 6.22
C ASN A 455 -17.77 -2.46 6.73
N ARG A 456 -17.63 -1.35 5.99
CA ARG A 456 -16.88 -0.16 6.38
C ARG A 456 -17.79 1.06 6.40
N PRO A 457 -17.66 1.97 7.38
CA PRO A 457 -18.33 3.27 7.37
C PRO A 457 -17.95 4.11 6.14
N SER A 458 -18.72 5.17 5.87
CA SER A 458 -18.37 6.13 4.82
C SER A 458 -17.00 6.77 5.06
N LEU A 459 -16.35 7.27 4.01
CA LEU A 459 -15.04 7.92 4.14
C LEU A 459 -15.07 9.10 5.11
N GLU A 460 -16.15 9.89 5.11
CA GLU A 460 -16.33 11.00 6.05
C GLU A 460 -16.29 10.55 7.50
N ALA A 461 -17.02 9.47 7.81
CA ALA A 461 -17.08 8.92 9.16
C ALA A 461 -15.70 8.36 9.60
N GLN A 462 -15.00 7.67 8.69
CA GLN A 462 -13.64 7.17 8.95
C GLN A 462 -12.67 8.33 9.22
N MET A 463 -12.70 9.36 8.36
CA MET A 463 -11.83 10.54 8.48
C MET A 463 -12.09 11.31 9.76
N GLU A 464 -13.36 11.56 10.11
CA GLU A 464 -13.73 12.27 11.33
C GLU A 464 -13.25 11.52 12.58
N ALA A 465 -13.44 10.20 12.63
CA ALA A 465 -12.99 9.39 13.75
C ALA A 465 -11.43 9.40 13.90
N ILE A 466 -10.70 9.36 12.78
CA ILE A 466 -9.24 9.49 12.80
C ILE A 466 -8.83 10.89 13.28
N HIS A 467 -9.48 11.95 12.80
CA HIS A 467 -9.18 13.32 13.21
C HIS A 467 -9.36 13.52 14.73
N GLN A 468 -10.45 12.97 15.28
CA GLN A 468 -10.72 13.06 16.72
C GLN A 468 -9.73 12.24 17.55
N ALA A 469 -9.40 11.01 17.10
CA ALA A 469 -8.59 10.08 17.87
C ALA A 469 -7.07 10.31 17.70
N THR A 470 -6.63 10.89 16.58
CA THR A 470 -5.22 11.04 16.19
C THR A 470 -4.98 12.40 15.50
N PRO A 471 -5.12 13.54 16.21
CA PRO A 471 -5.08 14.88 15.63
C PRO A 471 -3.73 15.25 14.97
N GLN A 472 -2.66 14.51 15.26
CA GLN A 472 -1.35 14.66 14.61
C GLN A 472 -1.31 14.17 13.17
N ILE A 473 -2.27 13.32 12.73
CA ILE A 473 -2.42 12.91 11.33
C ILE A 473 -2.97 14.10 10.55
N ASN A 474 -2.27 14.51 9.50
CA ASN A 474 -2.69 15.60 8.62
C ASN A 474 -2.68 15.21 7.13
N SER A 475 -2.39 13.94 6.83
CA SER A 475 -2.36 13.34 5.49
C SER A 475 -3.19 12.07 5.48
N ILE A 476 -4.12 11.96 4.54
CA ILE A 476 -4.96 10.77 4.34
C ILE A 476 -5.07 10.49 2.85
N SER A 477 -5.14 9.21 2.47
CA SER A 477 -5.40 8.81 1.10
C SER A 477 -6.57 7.83 0.99
N HIS A 478 -7.25 7.84 -0.16
CA HIS A 478 -8.42 7.01 -0.43
C HIS A 478 -8.13 6.00 -1.53
N PHE A 479 -8.25 4.74 -1.23
CA PHE A 479 -8.21 3.65 -2.20
C PHE A 479 -9.64 3.34 -2.65
N ALA A 480 -10.01 3.54 -3.93
CA ALA A 480 -9.24 4.15 -5.01
C ALA A 480 -10.19 4.98 -5.92
N PHE A 481 -9.66 5.63 -6.97
CA PHE A 481 -10.48 6.36 -7.95
C PHE A 481 -11.62 5.50 -8.51
N SER A 482 -11.36 4.23 -8.82
CA SER A 482 -12.35 3.26 -9.30
C SER A 482 -13.54 3.05 -8.33
N TRP A 483 -13.37 3.29 -7.05
CA TRP A 483 -14.46 3.24 -6.07
C TRP A 483 -15.24 4.54 -6.00
N GLN A 484 -14.56 5.69 -6.22
CA GLN A 484 -15.17 7.01 -6.20
C GLN A 484 -15.90 7.36 -7.50
N GLU A 485 -15.38 6.86 -8.62
CA GLU A 485 -15.85 7.13 -9.98
C GLU A 485 -15.91 5.82 -10.79
N PRO A 486 -16.72 4.82 -10.39
CA PRO A 486 -16.70 3.48 -10.99
C PRO A 486 -17.10 3.48 -12.46
N GLN A 487 -18.02 4.36 -12.88
CA GLN A 487 -18.42 4.47 -14.27
C GLN A 487 -17.27 4.99 -15.14
N SER A 488 -16.67 6.12 -14.75
CA SER A 488 -15.53 6.71 -15.46
C SER A 488 -14.34 5.75 -15.54
N ASP A 489 -14.06 5.01 -14.45
CA ASP A 489 -12.98 4.02 -14.43
C ASP A 489 -13.25 2.86 -15.40
N ASN A 490 -14.48 2.34 -15.44
CA ASN A 490 -14.87 1.28 -16.37
C ASN A 490 -14.84 1.73 -17.83
N GLU A 491 -15.33 2.94 -18.14
CA GLU A 491 -15.28 3.50 -19.49
C GLU A 491 -13.83 3.59 -20.01
N ARG A 492 -12.91 4.06 -19.17
CA ARG A 492 -11.48 4.15 -19.48
C ARG A 492 -10.82 2.77 -19.61
N LYS A 493 -11.13 1.84 -18.72
CA LYS A 493 -10.57 0.49 -18.70
C LYS A 493 -10.94 -0.31 -19.95
N PHE A 494 -12.15 -0.15 -20.46
CA PHE A 494 -12.67 -0.90 -21.60
C PHE A 494 -12.73 -0.08 -22.89
N CYS A 495 -12.10 1.09 -22.94
CA CYS A 495 -12.10 1.98 -24.09
C CYS A 495 -13.51 2.36 -24.60
N GLN A 496 -14.46 2.49 -23.71
CA GLN A 496 -15.84 2.89 -24.04
C GLN A 496 -16.00 4.42 -24.13
N ILE A 497 -14.90 5.17 -23.97
CA ILE A 497 -14.87 6.62 -24.17
C ILE A 497 -15.20 6.89 -25.63
N GLN A 498 -16.31 7.57 -25.89
CA GLN A 498 -16.67 7.96 -27.24
C GLN A 498 -15.58 8.89 -27.79
N PRO A 499 -14.92 8.53 -28.92
CA PRO A 499 -13.97 9.43 -29.53
C PRO A 499 -14.72 10.70 -29.90
N ILE A 500 -14.18 11.87 -29.51
CA ILE A 500 -14.71 13.16 -29.94
C ILE A 500 -14.57 13.18 -31.46
N THR A 501 -15.68 12.97 -32.15
CA THR A 501 -15.71 12.92 -33.60
C THR A 501 -15.29 14.32 -34.10
N ARG A 502 -14.09 14.46 -34.65
CA ARG A 502 -13.77 15.60 -35.48
C ARG A 502 -14.82 15.62 -36.58
N LEU A 503 -15.67 16.64 -36.60
CA LEU A 503 -16.52 16.90 -37.75
C LEU A 503 -15.61 16.91 -38.97
N GLN A 504 -15.72 15.86 -39.82
CA GLN A 504 -15.16 15.88 -41.14
C GLN A 504 -15.78 17.12 -41.80
N LYS A 505 -14.94 18.13 -42.08
CA LYS A 505 -15.30 19.15 -43.03
C LYS A 505 -15.70 18.41 -44.31
N SER A 506 -16.97 18.42 -44.62
CA SER A 506 -17.46 17.98 -45.91
C SER A 506 -16.93 18.96 -46.94
N ASP A 507 -15.85 18.65 -47.60
CA ASP A 507 -15.50 19.19 -48.88
C ASP A 507 -16.52 18.69 -49.88
N ARG A 508 -17.63 19.39 -49.97
CA ARG A 508 -18.46 19.42 -51.18
C ARG A 508 -18.29 20.83 -51.74
N ILE A 509 -17.41 20.92 -52.69
CA ILE A 509 -17.40 22.01 -53.69
C ILE A 509 -18.14 21.45 -54.90
N PRO A 510 -19.06 22.23 -55.52
CA PRO A 510 -19.90 21.83 -56.63
C PRO A 510 -19.15 21.52 -57.90
#